data_a924eb97aa94c1dac8185d9c418ca2c2
#
_entry.id   a924eb97aa94c1dac8185d9c418ca2c2
#
_cell.length_a   1.000
_cell.length_b   1.000
_cell.length_c   1.000
_cell.angle_alpha   90.00
_cell.angle_beta   90.00
_cell.angle_gamma   90.00
#
_symmetry.space_group_name_H-M   'P 1'
#
loop_
_entity.id
_entity.type
_entity.pdbx_description
1 polymer ?
#
loop_
_entity_poly.entity_id
_entity_poly.type
_entity_poly.pdbx_seq_one_letter_code
_entity_poly.pdbx_strand_id
1 'polypeptide(L)'
;MDDIFDQLRSGVWLDGFDPAFGEVLAECAEKCFYLNATPPSKKAEREAIIRGLFGHIGSKFVVHSPFRCDFGFNIHIGDNFIGNFNLAILDEAEVKIGDNVFIGPNTTLCTIIHATDATRRNAGIMQAKPISIGDNVWIASNVVVLPGVCIGEGVVVGAGSVVTKDVAPHTIVAGNPAKVIRKI
;
A
#
# COMPACT_ATOMS: atom_id res chain seq x y z
N MET A 1 1.46 -26.46 -9.46
CA MET A 1 1.12 -25.23 -10.17
C MET A 1 1.19 -24.15 -9.12
N ASP A 2 1.95 -23.10 -9.39
CA ASP A 2 1.99 -21.96 -8.48
C ASP A 2 0.59 -21.36 -8.42
N ASP A 3 0.13 -21.02 -7.22
CA ASP A 3 -1.13 -20.33 -6.99
C ASP A 3 -1.17 -19.04 -7.84
N ILE A 4 -2.36 -18.64 -8.33
CA ILE A 4 -2.52 -17.43 -9.15
C ILE A 4 -2.03 -16.17 -8.43
N PHE A 5 -2.13 -16.14 -7.09
CA PHE A 5 -1.58 -15.06 -6.27
C PHE A 5 -0.06 -15.05 -6.25
N ASP A 6 0.60 -16.22 -6.26
CA ASP A 6 2.06 -16.33 -6.39
C ASP A 6 2.52 -15.84 -7.77
N GLN A 7 1.78 -16.18 -8.82
CA GLN A 7 2.05 -15.67 -10.17
C GLN A 7 1.92 -14.14 -10.21
N LEU A 8 0.86 -13.56 -9.62
CA LEU A 8 0.69 -12.12 -9.56
C LEU A 8 1.84 -11.44 -8.81
N ARG A 9 2.23 -11.97 -7.64
CA ARG A 9 3.37 -11.49 -6.86
C ARG A 9 4.69 -11.61 -7.60
N SER A 10 4.85 -12.59 -8.50
CA SER A 10 6.06 -12.73 -9.32
C SER A 10 6.19 -11.65 -10.41
N GLY A 11 5.16 -10.84 -10.62
CA GLY A 11 5.15 -9.75 -11.57
C GLY A 11 4.92 -10.17 -13.01
N VAL A 12 4.36 -11.35 -13.27
CA VAL A 12 3.94 -11.74 -14.62
C VAL A 12 2.63 -11.08 -15.01
N TRP A 13 2.42 -10.90 -16.30
CA TRP A 13 1.15 -10.44 -16.84
C TRP A 13 0.14 -11.59 -16.83
N LEU A 14 -1.04 -11.37 -16.26
CA LEU A 14 -2.10 -12.37 -16.16
C LEU A 14 -3.49 -11.76 -16.30
N ASP A 15 -4.51 -12.62 -16.33
CA ASP A 15 -5.91 -12.22 -16.41
C ASP A 15 -6.43 -11.81 -15.01
N GLY A 16 -6.73 -10.54 -14.82
CA GLY A 16 -7.29 -10.00 -13.59
C GLY A 16 -8.78 -10.26 -13.40
N PHE A 17 -9.47 -10.85 -14.38
CA PHE A 17 -10.86 -11.27 -14.25
C PHE A 17 -11.01 -12.70 -13.71
N ASP A 18 -9.91 -13.35 -13.33
CA ASP A 18 -9.98 -14.65 -12.66
C ASP A 18 -10.88 -14.55 -11.42
N PRO A 19 -11.88 -15.43 -11.26
CA PRO A 19 -12.82 -15.39 -10.14
C PRO A 19 -12.16 -15.40 -8.76
N ALA A 20 -10.99 -16.04 -8.61
CA ALA A 20 -10.27 -16.09 -7.34
C ALA A 20 -9.90 -14.70 -6.81
N PHE A 21 -9.58 -13.75 -7.69
CA PHE A 21 -9.35 -12.36 -7.27
C PHE A 21 -10.63 -11.70 -6.75
N GLY A 22 -11.76 -11.93 -7.44
CA GLY A 22 -13.04 -11.37 -7.03
C GLY A 22 -13.48 -11.82 -5.64
N GLU A 23 -13.26 -13.09 -5.29
CA GLU A 23 -13.58 -13.64 -3.97
C GLU A 23 -12.73 -12.98 -2.86
N VAL A 24 -11.42 -12.87 -3.07
CA VAL A 24 -10.51 -12.25 -2.09
C VAL A 24 -10.78 -10.76 -1.93
N LEU A 25 -11.01 -10.04 -3.03
CA LEU A 25 -11.38 -8.62 -3.01
C LEU A 25 -12.67 -8.39 -2.21
N ALA A 26 -13.70 -9.23 -2.41
CA ALA A 26 -14.95 -9.13 -1.69
C ALA A 26 -14.77 -9.37 -0.18
N GLU A 27 -14.02 -10.40 0.21
CA GLU A 27 -13.72 -10.69 1.62
C GLU A 27 -12.94 -9.55 2.27
N CYS A 28 -11.92 -9.02 1.59
CA CYS A 28 -11.12 -7.90 2.09
C CYS A 28 -11.96 -6.62 2.24
N ALA A 29 -12.82 -6.32 1.23
CA ALA A 29 -13.70 -5.17 1.28
C ALA A 29 -14.66 -5.22 2.48
N GLU A 30 -15.16 -6.40 2.84
CA GLU A 30 -16.00 -6.60 4.03
C GLU A 30 -15.23 -6.37 5.33
N LYS A 31 -14.00 -6.89 5.45
CA LYS A 31 -13.12 -6.59 6.60
C LYS A 31 -12.84 -5.08 6.73
N CYS A 32 -12.56 -4.41 5.62
CA CYS A 32 -12.38 -2.97 5.59
C CYS A 32 -13.66 -2.22 6.01
N PHE A 33 -14.83 -2.69 5.59
CA PHE A 33 -16.11 -2.12 6.03
C PHE A 33 -16.28 -2.22 7.55
N TYR A 34 -16.04 -3.38 8.16
CA TYR A 34 -16.13 -3.55 9.61
C TYR A 34 -15.12 -2.67 10.36
N LEU A 35 -13.88 -2.59 9.89
CA LEU A 35 -12.87 -1.68 10.46
C LEU A 35 -13.36 -0.23 10.46
N ASN A 36 -13.89 0.22 9.33
CA ASN A 36 -14.31 1.60 9.14
C ASN A 36 -15.59 1.95 9.90
N ALA A 37 -16.48 0.97 10.12
CA ALA A 37 -17.71 1.11 10.90
C ALA A 37 -17.48 0.97 12.42
N THR A 38 -16.36 0.39 12.84
CA THR A 38 -16.05 0.20 14.28
C THR A 38 -15.65 1.55 14.91
N PRO A 39 -16.36 1.99 15.98
CA PRO A 39 -16.09 3.26 16.66
C PRO A 39 -14.63 3.38 17.12
N PRO A 40 -14.01 4.58 17.03
CA PRO A 40 -12.62 4.80 17.47
C PRO A 40 -12.37 4.47 18.96
N SER A 41 -13.40 4.52 19.79
CA SER A 41 -13.31 4.16 21.21
C SER A 41 -13.09 2.67 21.45
N LYS A 42 -13.45 1.80 20.51
CA LYS A 42 -13.28 0.35 20.59
C LYS A 42 -11.89 -0.10 20.10
N LYS A 43 -10.85 0.41 20.75
CA LYS A 43 -9.45 0.22 20.32
C LYS A 43 -9.08 -1.25 20.12
N ALA A 44 -9.36 -2.12 21.10
CA ALA A 44 -9.01 -3.54 21.02
C ALA A 44 -9.71 -4.27 19.86
N GLU A 45 -10.98 -3.95 19.59
CA GLU A 45 -11.73 -4.52 18.47
C GLU A 45 -11.13 -4.10 17.13
N ARG A 46 -10.83 -2.79 16.97
CA ARG A 46 -10.16 -2.27 15.78
C ARG A 46 -8.79 -2.89 15.56
N GLU A 47 -7.99 -3.04 16.63
CA GLU A 47 -6.68 -3.68 16.57
C GLU A 47 -6.78 -5.15 16.12
N ALA A 48 -7.75 -5.90 16.64
CA ALA A 48 -8.00 -7.28 16.23
C ALA A 48 -8.36 -7.39 14.74
N ILE A 49 -9.21 -6.48 14.23
CA ILE A 49 -9.57 -6.45 12.81
C ILE A 49 -8.32 -6.17 11.94
N ILE A 50 -7.49 -5.18 12.32
CA ILE A 50 -6.28 -4.82 11.58
C ILE A 50 -5.28 -5.97 11.55
N ARG A 51 -5.06 -6.64 12.69
CA ARG A 51 -4.18 -7.82 12.74
C ARG A 51 -4.69 -9.01 11.93
N GLY A 52 -6.01 -9.16 11.80
CA GLY A 52 -6.63 -10.18 10.95
C GLY A 52 -6.72 -9.79 9.47
N LEU A 53 -6.47 -8.52 9.14
CA LEU A 53 -6.50 -8.00 7.78
C LEU A 53 -5.11 -8.04 7.14
N PHE A 54 -4.06 -7.61 7.85
CA PHE A 54 -2.70 -7.52 7.31
C PHE A 54 -1.93 -8.83 7.45
N GLY A 55 -1.03 -9.09 6.50
CA GLY A 55 -0.10 -10.21 6.58
C GLY A 55 0.82 -10.11 7.80
N HIS A 56 1.23 -8.89 8.14
CA HIS A 56 1.97 -8.60 9.36
C HIS A 56 1.79 -7.14 9.78
N ILE A 57 1.72 -6.90 11.09
CA ILE A 57 1.87 -5.56 11.66
C ILE A 57 2.50 -5.66 13.06
N GLY A 58 3.47 -4.78 13.34
CA GLY A 58 4.19 -4.71 14.60
C GLY A 58 3.29 -4.47 15.81
N SER A 59 3.89 -4.29 16.97
CA SER A 59 3.17 -4.19 18.25
C SER A 59 2.52 -2.83 18.46
N LYS A 60 3.15 -1.75 17.98
CA LYS A 60 2.72 -0.36 18.17
C LYS A 60 2.31 0.26 16.83
N PHE A 61 1.04 0.54 16.68
CA PHE A 61 0.52 1.15 15.45
C PHE A 61 -0.77 1.92 15.67
N VAL A 62 -1.08 2.80 14.71
CA VAL A 62 -2.38 3.47 14.57
C VAL A 62 -2.77 3.44 13.09
N VAL A 63 -3.97 2.97 12.79
CA VAL A 63 -4.60 3.07 11.47
C VAL A 63 -5.93 3.79 11.63
N HIS A 64 -6.01 5.01 11.08
CA HIS A 64 -7.23 5.80 11.11
C HIS A 64 -8.22 5.39 10.01
N SER A 65 -9.51 5.45 10.32
CA SER A 65 -10.58 5.26 9.35
C SER A 65 -10.89 6.56 8.59
N PRO A 66 -11.37 6.46 7.35
CA PRO A 66 -11.49 5.23 6.59
C PRO A 66 -10.12 4.73 6.07
N PHE A 67 -9.98 3.41 5.98
CA PHE A 67 -8.84 2.69 5.41
C PHE A 67 -9.36 1.74 4.32
N ARG A 68 -8.58 1.50 3.27
CA ARG A 68 -8.88 0.56 2.19
C ARG A 68 -7.63 -0.20 1.76
N CYS A 69 -7.80 -1.48 1.45
CA CYS A 69 -6.83 -2.30 0.73
C CYS A 69 -7.56 -3.34 -0.12
N ASP A 70 -6.83 -4.01 -1.01
CA ASP A 70 -7.41 -4.96 -1.95
C ASP A 70 -7.36 -6.40 -1.42
N PHE A 71 -6.23 -6.85 -0.92
CA PHE A 71 -6.08 -8.20 -0.35
C PHE A 71 -5.77 -8.16 1.16
N GLY A 72 -5.01 -7.19 1.62
CA GLY A 72 -4.58 -7.04 3.00
C GLY A 72 -3.40 -7.95 3.38
N PHE A 73 -3.42 -9.21 3.00
CA PHE A 73 -2.41 -10.19 3.40
C PHE A 73 -1.01 -9.94 2.79
N ASN A 74 -0.90 -9.12 1.75
CA ASN A 74 0.39 -8.70 1.17
C ASN A 74 0.97 -7.46 1.87
N ILE A 75 0.28 -6.90 2.88
CA ILE A 75 0.73 -5.72 3.62
C ILE A 75 1.52 -6.18 4.85
N HIS A 76 2.80 -5.80 4.92
CA HIS A 76 3.70 -6.11 6.03
C HIS A 76 4.28 -4.81 6.59
N ILE A 77 3.97 -4.52 7.87
CA ILE A 77 4.29 -3.25 8.53
C ILE A 77 5.08 -3.53 9.80
N GLY A 78 6.15 -2.77 10.03
CA GLY A 78 6.96 -2.81 11.24
C GLY A 78 6.31 -2.11 12.43
N ASP A 79 7.12 -1.78 13.43
CA ASP A 79 6.70 -1.12 14.66
C ASP A 79 6.56 0.40 14.52
N ASN A 80 5.78 1.00 15.42
CA ASN A 80 5.56 2.45 15.53
C ASN A 80 5.04 3.07 14.22
N PHE A 81 4.01 2.44 13.64
CA PHE A 81 3.39 2.87 12.39
C PHE A 81 2.20 3.81 12.64
N ILE A 82 2.08 4.85 11.82
CA ILE A 82 0.89 5.70 11.74
C ILE A 82 0.41 5.77 10.30
N GLY A 83 -0.75 5.15 10.01
CA GLY A 83 -1.52 5.33 8.80
C GLY A 83 -2.69 6.28 9.06
N ASN A 84 -2.68 7.46 8.43
CA ASN A 84 -3.73 8.45 8.62
C ASN A 84 -4.99 8.10 7.80
N PHE A 85 -6.08 8.86 7.99
CA PHE A 85 -7.35 8.60 7.32
C PHE A 85 -7.26 8.71 5.79
N ASN A 86 -8.10 7.94 5.09
CA ASN A 86 -8.07 7.76 3.64
C ASN A 86 -6.75 7.21 3.09
N LEU A 87 -6.01 6.44 3.89
CA LEU A 87 -4.91 5.63 3.36
C LEU A 87 -5.52 4.48 2.55
N ALA A 88 -5.08 4.34 1.30
CA ALA A 88 -5.43 3.23 0.42
C ALA A 88 -4.16 2.48 0.02
N ILE A 89 -4.18 1.15 0.14
CA ILE A 89 -3.08 0.28 -0.27
C ILE A 89 -3.64 -0.79 -1.20
N LEU A 90 -3.34 -0.66 -2.50
CA LEU A 90 -3.69 -1.63 -3.52
C LEU A 90 -2.55 -2.67 -3.54
N ASP A 91 -2.75 -3.76 -2.81
CA ASP A 91 -1.70 -4.72 -2.44
C ASP A 91 -1.76 -6.04 -3.22
N GLU A 92 -1.90 -5.97 -4.53
CA GLU A 92 -1.81 -7.14 -5.42
C GLU A 92 -0.40 -7.76 -5.44
N ALA A 93 0.63 -6.95 -5.15
CA ALA A 93 1.96 -7.40 -4.79
C ALA A 93 2.32 -6.94 -3.37
N GLU A 94 3.42 -7.46 -2.85
CA GLU A 94 3.87 -7.17 -1.49
C GLU A 94 4.10 -5.66 -1.28
N VAL A 95 3.60 -5.15 -0.15
CA VAL A 95 3.88 -3.80 0.36
C VAL A 95 4.58 -3.95 1.70
N LYS A 96 5.89 -3.71 1.71
CA LYS A 96 6.73 -3.71 2.91
C LYS A 96 6.89 -2.29 3.43
N ILE A 97 6.59 -2.09 4.71
CA ILE A 97 6.75 -0.82 5.44
C ILE A 97 7.57 -1.09 6.70
N GLY A 98 8.68 -0.40 6.85
CA GLY A 98 9.60 -0.54 7.99
C GLY A 98 9.06 0.04 9.29
N ASP A 99 9.97 0.23 10.23
CA ASP A 99 9.69 0.81 11.55
C ASP A 99 9.66 2.35 11.53
N ASN A 100 8.87 2.94 12.44
CA ASN A 100 8.77 4.41 12.60
C ASN A 100 8.31 5.12 11.32
N VAL A 101 7.36 4.54 10.59
CA VAL A 101 6.82 5.11 9.34
C VAL A 101 5.51 5.83 9.59
N PHE A 102 5.44 7.09 9.16
CA PHE A 102 4.25 7.93 9.27
C PHE A 102 3.73 8.30 7.89
N ILE A 103 2.47 7.94 7.62
CA ILE A 103 1.80 8.21 6.35
C ILE A 103 0.63 9.16 6.59
N GLY A 104 0.69 10.32 5.93
CA GLY A 104 -0.34 11.35 5.96
C GLY A 104 -1.64 10.96 5.25
N PRO A 105 -2.71 11.75 5.47
CA PRO A 105 -4.02 11.44 4.93
C PRO A 105 -4.08 11.50 3.38
N ASN A 106 -5.05 10.79 2.81
CA ASN A 106 -5.32 10.71 1.38
C ASN A 106 -4.12 10.19 0.56
N THR A 107 -3.34 9.30 1.13
CA THR A 107 -2.18 8.68 0.44
C THR A 107 -2.58 7.36 -0.18
N THR A 108 -2.05 7.09 -1.37
CA THR A 108 -2.26 5.81 -2.08
C THR A 108 -0.92 5.14 -2.34
N LEU A 109 -0.79 3.88 -1.93
CA LEU A 109 0.27 2.98 -2.35
C LEU A 109 -0.33 2.01 -3.37
N CYS A 110 0.16 1.99 -4.60
CA CYS A 110 -0.44 1.23 -5.69
C CYS A 110 0.58 0.24 -6.25
N THR A 111 0.31 -1.06 -6.12
CA THR A 111 1.18 -2.11 -6.68
C THR A 111 0.72 -2.58 -8.07
N ILE A 112 -0.55 -2.34 -8.41
CA ILE A 112 -1.18 -2.85 -9.63
C ILE A 112 -0.86 -2.02 -10.87
N ILE A 113 -0.74 -2.69 -12.01
CA ILE A 113 -0.51 -2.11 -13.34
C ILE A 113 -1.47 -2.77 -14.31
N HIS A 114 -2.34 -2.00 -14.94
CA HIS A 114 -3.13 -2.46 -16.09
C HIS A 114 -2.35 -2.26 -17.39
N ALA A 115 -2.58 -3.13 -18.38
CA ALA A 115 -1.93 -3.01 -19.67
C ALA A 115 -2.23 -1.65 -20.32
N THR A 116 -1.20 -0.97 -20.85
CA THR A 116 -1.36 0.30 -21.56
C THR A 116 -2.04 0.11 -22.91
N ASP A 117 -1.84 -1.03 -23.56
CA ASP A 117 -2.59 -1.44 -24.75
C ASP A 117 -4.07 -1.65 -24.39
N ALA A 118 -4.96 -1.01 -25.14
CA ALA A 118 -6.38 -1.01 -24.84
C ALA A 118 -7.01 -2.41 -24.99
N THR A 119 -6.59 -3.20 -25.97
CA THR A 119 -7.12 -4.55 -26.19
C THR A 119 -6.78 -5.47 -25.04
N ARG A 120 -5.53 -5.45 -24.60
CA ARG A 120 -5.08 -6.22 -23.44
C ARG A 120 -5.75 -5.75 -22.15
N ARG A 121 -5.86 -4.43 -21.95
CA ARG A 121 -6.55 -3.87 -20.76
C ARG A 121 -8.01 -4.26 -20.71
N ASN A 122 -8.71 -4.22 -21.84
CA ASN A 122 -10.12 -4.61 -21.92
C ASN A 122 -10.31 -6.12 -21.71
N ALA A 123 -9.28 -6.93 -21.96
CA ALA A 123 -9.23 -8.35 -21.62
C ALA A 123 -8.80 -8.60 -20.16
N GLY A 124 -8.73 -7.56 -19.32
CA GLY A 124 -8.39 -7.69 -17.91
C GLY A 124 -6.90 -7.87 -17.60
N ILE A 125 -6.02 -7.81 -18.63
CA ILE A 125 -4.60 -8.11 -18.41
C ILE A 125 -3.96 -7.08 -17.47
N MET A 126 -3.41 -7.59 -16.37
CA MET A 126 -2.76 -6.82 -15.31
C MET A 126 -1.44 -7.46 -14.87
N GLN A 127 -0.64 -6.68 -14.16
CA GLN A 127 0.62 -7.05 -13.53
C GLN A 127 0.73 -6.31 -12.21
N ALA A 128 1.43 -6.85 -11.23
CA ALA A 128 1.74 -6.14 -10.00
C ALA A 128 3.25 -6.04 -9.76
N LYS A 129 3.68 -4.98 -9.07
CA LYS A 129 5.07 -4.79 -8.63
C LYS A 129 5.10 -4.34 -7.18
N PRO A 130 5.97 -4.93 -6.34
CA PRO A 130 6.02 -4.64 -4.93
C PRO A 130 6.44 -3.19 -4.65
N ILE A 131 6.01 -2.68 -3.50
CA ILE A 131 6.48 -1.40 -2.94
C ILE A 131 7.23 -1.70 -1.66
N SER A 132 8.37 -1.04 -1.47
CA SER A 132 9.10 -1.08 -0.20
C SER A 132 9.34 0.32 0.34
N ILE A 133 9.11 0.50 1.64
CA ILE A 133 9.32 1.74 2.39
C ILE A 133 10.21 1.39 3.57
N GLY A 134 11.39 2.00 3.63
CA GLY A 134 12.37 1.79 4.71
C GLY A 134 11.92 2.38 6.04
N ASP A 135 12.80 2.25 7.04
CA ASP A 135 12.55 2.77 8.37
C ASP A 135 12.60 4.31 8.42
N ASN A 136 11.96 4.90 9.43
CA ASN A 136 12.02 6.34 9.71
C ASN A 136 11.54 7.23 8.55
N VAL A 137 10.60 6.73 7.73
CA VAL A 137 10.05 7.46 6.58
C VAL A 137 8.83 8.27 6.98
N TRP A 138 8.77 9.51 6.49
CA TRP A 138 7.57 10.33 6.57
C TRP A 138 7.02 10.64 5.17
N ILE A 139 5.84 10.12 4.89
CA ILE A 139 5.06 10.45 3.70
C ILE A 139 3.98 11.46 4.12
N ALA A 140 4.01 12.66 3.55
CA ALA A 140 3.03 13.69 3.85
C ALA A 140 1.67 13.41 3.19
N SER A 141 0.75 14.37 3.25
CA SER A 141 -0.63 14.19 2.75
C SER A 141 -0.73 14.15 1.23
N ASN A 142 -1.74 13.46 0.69
CA ASN A 142 -2.09 13.42 -0.74
C ASN A 142 -0.93 12.92 -1.62
N VAL A 143 -0.20 11.92 -1.17
CA VAL A 143 0.90 11.31 -1.93
C VAL A 143 0.42 10.06 -2.66
N VAL A 144 0.93 9.84 -3.87
CA VAL A 144 0.76 8.58 -4.61
C VAL A 144 2.12 7.95 -4.82
N VAL A 145 2.25 6.67 -4.43
CA VAL A 145 3.45 5.85 -4.70
C VAL A 145 3.10 4.83 -5.78
N LEU A 146 3.85 4.85 -6.88
CA LEU A 146 3.59 3.98 -8.03
C LEU A 146 4.20 2.58 -7.87
N PRO A 147 3.73 1.61 -8.67
CA PRO A 147 4.19 0.22 -8.60
C PRO A 147 5.69 0.05 -8.79
N GLY A 148 6.30 -0.78 -7.96
CA GLY A 148 7.71 -1.13 -8.04
C GLY A 148 8.66 -0.12 -7.38
N VAL A 149 8.15 0.89 -6.69
CA VAL A 149 8.98 1.93 -6.05
C VAL A 149 9.56 1.44 -4.72
N CYS A 150 10.86 1.71 -4.54
CA CYS A 150 11.57 1.57 -3.28
C CYS A 150 11.85 2.96 -2.68
N ILE A 151 11.36 3.23 -1.47
CA ILE A 151 11.63 4.43 -0.68
C ILE A 151 12.63 4.08 0.41
N GLY A 152 13.84 4.65 0.34
CA GLY A 152 14.91 4.37 1.31
C GLY A 152 14.62 4.88 2.71
N GLU A 153 15.44 4.44 3.67
CA GLU A 153 15.37 4.86 5.07
C GLU A 153 15.49 6.40 5.22
N GLY A 154 14.75 6.94 6.20
CA GLY A 154 14.84 8.36 6.57
C GLY A 154 14.36 9.35 5.50
N VAL A 155 13.62 8.87 4.50
CA VAL A 155 13.07 9.73 3.44
C VAL A 155 11.89 10.54 3.95
N VAL A 156 11.78 11.78 3.44
CA VAL A 156 10.57 12.61 3.57
C VAL A 156 9.98 12.84 2.18
N VAL A 157 8.71 12.48 2.01
CA VAL A 157 7.94 12.74 0.79
C VAL A 157 7.00 13.92 1.03
N GLY A 158 7.21 15.02 0.32
CA GLY A 158 6.40 16.23 0.43
C GLY A 158 4.95 16.01 -0.03
N ALA A 159 4.03 16.79 0.54
CA ALA A 159 2.60 16.68 0.24
C ALA A 159 2.28 16.89 -1.26
N GLY A 160 1.27 16.17 -1.77
CA GLY A 160 0.83 16.25 -3.16
C GLY A 160 1.79 15.62 -4.17
N SER A 161 2.74 14.82 -3.72
CA SER A 161 3.75 14.21 -4.58
C SER A 161 3.26 12.94 -5.27
N VAL A 162 3.78 12.66 -6.48
CA VAL A 162 3.65 11.36 -7.15
C VAL A 162 5.04 10.75 -7.27
N VAL A 163 5.30 9.71 -6.47
CA VAL A 163 6.60 9.00 -6.44
C VAL A 163 6.60 7.94 -7.54
N THR A 164 7.36 8.19 -8.58
CA THR A 164 7.38 7.37 -9.81
C THR A 164 8.67 6.55 -9.98
N LYS A 165 9.64 6.74 -9.10
CA LYS A 165 10.96 6.10 -9.12
C LYS A 165 11.48 5.91 -7.70
N ASP A 166 12.44 5.03 -7.53
CA ASP A 166 13.12 4.82 -6.27
C ASP A 166 13.69 6.12 -5.69
N VAL A 167 13.62 6.22 -4.37
CA VAL A 167 14.11 7.36 -3.58
C VAL A 167 15.26 6.91 -2.70
N ALA A 168 16.43 7.51 -2.90
CA ALA A 168 17.62 7.22 -2.10
C ALA A 168 17.40 7.59 -0.62
N PRO A 169 18.01 6.84 0.33
CA PRO A 169 17.90 7.13 1.77
C PRO A 169 18.28 8.58 2.13
N HIS A 170 17.72 9.06 3.23
CA HIS A 170 18.02 10.37 3.83
C HIS A 170 17.83 11.53 2.83
N THR A 171 16.72 11.50 2.10
CA THR A 171 16.40 12.47 1.04
C THR A 171 15.01 13.06 1.24
N ILE A 172 14.85 14.33 0.94
CA ILE A 172 13.53 14.98 0.80
C ILE A 172 13.20 15.03 -0.69
N VAL A 173 12.02 14.48 -1.05
CA VAL A 173 11.47 14.55 -2.41
C VAL A 173 10.11 15.22 -2.41
N ALA A 174 9.76 15.93 -3.49
CA ALA A 174 8.42 16.50 -3.67
C ALA A 174 8.09 16.73 -5.14
N GLY A 175 6.79 16.90 -5.43
CA GLY A 175 6.25 17.25 -6.75
C GLY A 175 5.64 16.09 -7.52
N ASN A 176 5.14 16.39 -8.72
CA ASN A 176 4.58 15.41 -9.67
C ASN A 176 5.25 15.59 -11.05
N PRO A 177 6.13 14.64 -11.48
CA PRO A 177 6.68 13.56 -10.67
C PRO A 177 7.61 14.06 -9.56
N ALA A 178 7.72 13.33 -8.46
CA ALA A 178 8.56 13.68 -7.33
C ALA A 178 10.03 13.78 -7.75
N LYS A 179 10.69 14.84 -7.28
CA LYS A 179 12.11 15.13 -7.51
C LYS A 179 12.81 15.37 -6.18
N VAL A 180 14.10 15.09 -6.15
CA VAL A 180 14.94 15.40 -5.00
C VAL A 180 14.98 16.92 -4.77
N ILE A 181 14.61 17.33 -3.56
CA ILE A 181 14.73 18.71 -3.08
C ILE A 181 16.08 18.92 -2.41
N ARG A 182 16.46 18.01 -1.50
CA ARG A 182 17.75 18.02 -0.81
C ARG A 182 17.98 16.68 -0.09
N LYS A 183 19.22 16.46 0.34
CA LYS A 183 19.56 15.42 1.32
C LYS A 183 19.34 15.93 2.75
N ILE A 184 19.09 15.00 3.67
CA ILE A 184 18.95 15.25 5.11
C ILE A 184 20.26 14.92 5.79
#